data_a4c15c26d15a705a6e365ec7e72c2d74
#
_entry.id   a4c15c26d15a705a6e365ec7e72c2d74
#
_cell.length_a   1.000
_cell.length_b   1.000
_cell.length_c   1.000
_cell.angle_alpha   90.00
_cell.angle_beta   90.00
_cell.angle_gamma   90.00
#
_symmetry.space_group_name_H-M   'P 1'
#
loop_
_entity.id
_entity.type
_entity.pdbx_description
1 polymer ?
#
loop_
_entity_poly.entity_id
_entity_poly.type
_entity_poly.pdbx_seq_one_letter_code
_entity_poly.pdbx_strand_id
1 'polypeptide(L)'
;LAVVLATSPENCFLDQGEAVPVALYTENTLAIIRNLFRDYLEACEVLKKERALLKTIREQLSAIVPTQLGSDGRILEWNEELPEAEVEHRHLSHLYEFHPGRGITRKTPELLEGVQKSLLVRGDEGTGWSLAWKILMWARMEDGAHAAKQVAQMLQVRDPFAEMSVQGGGVYPNLFCAHPPFQIDGNLGFTAGIAEMLLQSHGGELVILPAVSPKWKRGSVQGLIARGAITVDIAWEGECVNCWLTSKTDQEVRVRVKMQESRTVFLKAGNRVKFE
;
A
#
# COMPACT_ATOMS: atom_id res chain seq x y z
N LEU A 1 -22.78 -10.99 0.16
CA LEU A 1 -23.17 -9.58 0.05
C LEU A 1 -22.22 -8.88 -0.92
N ALA A 2 -22.76 -8.10 -1.84
CA ALA A 2 -21.99 -7.30 -2.78
C ALA A 2 -22.70 -5.96 -3.02
N VAL A 3 -21.96 -4.97 -3.52
CA VAL A 3 -22.53 -3.71 -4.03
C VAL A 3 -22.74 -3.90 -5.52
N VAL A 4 -23.99 -3.79 -5.93
CA VAL A 4 -24.40 -4.05 -7.32
C VAL A 4 -24.22 -2.79 -8.15
N LEU A 5 -23.68 -2.96 -9.35
CA LEU A 5 -23.31 -1.91 -10.30
C LEU A 5 -22.17 -1.04 -9.73
N ALA A 6 -20.95 -1.56 -9.84
CA ALA A 6 -19.74 -0.90 -9.43
C ALA A 6 -18.76 -0.73 -10.59
N THR A 7 -17.87 0.23 -10.48
CA THR A 7 -16.76 0.45 -11.42
C THR A 7 -15.44 0.17 -10.73
N SER A 8 -14.45 -0.35 -11.46
CA SER A 8 -13.06 -0.32 -11.02
C SER A 8 -12.41 0.93 -11.61
N PRO A 9 -12.14 1.95 -10.82
CA PRO A 9 -11.55 3.17 -11.37
C PRO A 9 -10.13 2.95 -11.90
N GLU A 10 -9.84 3.31 -13.13
CA GLU A 10 -10.74 3.75 -14.23
C GLU A 10 -10.71 2.71 -15.36
N ASN A 11 -10.37 1.43 -15.01
CA ASN A 11 -10.24 0.36 -16.01
C ASN A 11 -11.61 -0.14 -16.49
N CYS A 12 -11.62 -0.69 -17.69
CA CYS A 12 -12.78 -1.33 -18.30
C CYS A 12 -12.46 -2.78 -18.64
N PHE A 13 -13.48 -3.61 -18.72
CA PHE A 13 -13.38 -4.92 -19.37
C PHE A 13 -13.99 -4.88 -20.78
N LEU A 14 -13.68 -5.88 -21.59
CA LEU A 14 -14.25 -6.02 -22.92
C LEU A 14 -15.47 -6.95 -22.86
N ASP A 15 -16.61 -6.46 -23.35
CA ASP A 15 -17.80 -7.26 -23.63
C ASP A 15 -18.12 -7.12 -25.12
N GLN A 16 -18.11 -8.23 -25.83
CA GLN A 16 -18.30 -8.29 -27.30
C GLN A 16 -17.39 -7.31 -28.08
N GLY A 17 -16.21 -7.00 -27.53
CA GLY A 17 -15.22 -6.09 -28.10
C GLY A 17 -15.40 -4.62 -27.75
N GLU A 18 -16.43 -4.27 -27.00
CA GLU A 18 -16.67 -2.93 -26.50
C GLU A 18 -16.16 -2.79 -25.06
N ALA A 19 -15.57 -1.62 -24.72
CA ALA A 19 -15.09 -1.34 -23.38
C ALA A 19 -16.23 -0.99 -22.41
N VAL A 20 -16.41 -1.78 -21.37
CA VAL A 20 -17.50 -1.63 -20.40
C VAL A 20 -16.91 -1.31 -19.01
N PRO A 21 -17.30 -0.17 -18.40
CA PRO A 21 -16.77 0.25 -17.09
C PRO A 21 -17.54 -0.31 -15.90
N VAL A 22 -18.77 -0.82 -16.09
CA VAL A 22 -19.68 -1.18 -14.99
C VAL A 22 -19.83 -2.69 -14.90
N ALA A 23 -19.48 -3.25 -13.77
CA ALA A 23 -19.63 -4.66 -13.45
C ALA A 23 -20.68 -4.88 -12.33
N LEU A 24 -21.04 -6.14 -12.09
CA LEU A 24 -21.93 -6.50 -10.99
C LEU A 24 -21.37 -6.01 -9.64
N TYR A 25 -20.08 -6.25 -9.39
CA TYR A 25 -19.29 -5.65 -8.32
C TYR A 25 -17.81 -5.65 -8.72
N THR A 26 -17.00 -4.89 -7.99
CA THR A 26 -15.55 -4.82 -8.19
C THR A 26 -14.81 -5.10 -6.88
N GLU A 27 -13.61 -5.66 -6.98
CA GLU A 27 -12.77 -5.90 -5.80
C GLU A 27 -12.47 -4.60 -5.05
N ASN A 28 -12.19 -3.51 -5.78
CA ASN A 28 -11.96 -2.19 -5.18
C ASN A 28 -13.08 -1.77 -4.23
N THR A 29 -14.34 -1.85 -4.69
CA THR A 29 -15.50 -1.46 -3.89
C THR A 29 -15.64 -2.35 -2.66
N LEU A 30 -15.52 -3.68 -2.82
CA LEU A 30 -15.65 -4.62 -1.72
C LEU A 30 -14.50 -4.48 -0.71
N ALA A 31 -13.28 -4.26 -1.17
CA ALA A 31 -12.11 -4.04 -0.33
C ALA A 31 -12.24 -2.80 0.56
N ILE A 32 -12.73 -1.69 0.00
CA ILE A 32 -13.01 -0.46 0.76
C ILE A 32 -14.05 -0.73 1.86
N ILE A 33 -15.13 -1.43 1.54
CA ILE A 33 -16.19 -1.75 2.52
C ILE A 33 -15.65 -2.69 3.60
N ARG A 34 -14.91 -3.74 3.24
CA ARG A 34 -14.28 -4.65 4.21
C ARG A 34 -13.35 -3.90 5.16
N ASN A 35 -12.54 -2.98 4.62
CA ASN A 35 -11.63 -2.17 5.43
C ASN A 35 -12.40 -1.25 6.38
N LEU A 36 -13.41 -0.52 5.88
CA LEU A 36 -14.26 0.34 6.71
C LEU A 36 -14.94 -0.42 7.85
N PHE A 37 -15.49 -1.59 7.57
CA PHE A 37 -16.19 -2.40 8.57
C PHE A 37 -15.22 -2.92 9.64
N ARG A 38 -14.03 -3.40 9.25
CA ARG A 38 -12.99 -3.82 10.20
C ARG A 38 -12.55 -2.66 11.09
N ASP A 39 -12.29 -1.50 10.51
CA ASP A 39 -11.85 -0.30 11.25
C ASP A 39 -12.93 0.19 12.21
N TYR A 40 -14.21 0.14 11.81
CA TYR A 40 -15.33 0.46 12.70
C TYR A 40 -15.41 -0.50 13.88
N LEU A 41 -15.33 -1.81 13.64
CA LEU A 41 -15.37 -2.83 14.69
C LEU A 41 -14.19 -2.67 15.67
N GLU A 42 -12.98 -2.47 15.16
CA GLU A 42 -11.78 -2.24 15.97
C GLU A 42 -11.89 -0.94 16.81
N ALA A 43 -12.38 0.14 16.20
CA ALA A 43 -12.60 1.40 16.91
C ALA A 43 -13.63 1.24 18.06
N CYS A 44 -14.69 0.48 17.85
CA CYS A 44 -15.67 0.20 18.89
C CYS A 44 -15.08 -0.59 20.06
N GLU A 45 -14.21 -1.56 19.75
CA GLU A 45 -13.50 -2.36 20.77
C GLU A 45 -12.53 -1.51 21.59
N VAL A 46 -11.68 -0.73 20.91
CA VAL A 46 -10.70 0.17 21.57
C VAL A 46 -11.37 1.22 22.45
N LEU A 47 -12.48 1.81 21.96
CA LEU A 47 -13.23 2.82 22.69
C LEU A 47 -14.16 2.22 23.76
N LYS A 48 -14.28 0.91 23.84
CA LYS A 48 -15.21 0.19 24.74
C LYS A 48 -16.62 0.76 24.68
N LYS A 49 -17.07 1.12 23.47
CA LYS A 49 -18.40 1.68 23.23
C LYS A 49 -19.24 0.70 22.44
N GLU A 50 -20.33 0.27 23.04
CA GLU A 50 -21.34 -0.50 22.32
C GLU A 50 -22.04 0.38 21.28
N ARG A 51 -22.26 -0.16 20.11
CA ARG A 51 -22.90 0.51 18.98
C ARG A 51 -24.02 -0.36 18.44
N ALA A 52 -25.15 0.26 18.16
CA ALA A 52 -26.33 -0.43 17.61
C ALA A 52 -26.01 -1.22 16.32
N LEU A 53 -25.00 -0.77 15.55
CA LEU A 53 -24.61 -1.39 14.28
C LEU A 53 -23.62 -2.56 14.40
N LEU A 54 -23.04 -2.82 15.59
CA LEU A 54 -21.98 -3.86 15.74
C LEU A 54 -22.39 -5.22 15.20
N LYS A 55 -23.59 -5.69 15.57
CA LYS A 55 -24.10 -6.99 15.11
C LYS A 55 -24.29 -7.00 13.61
N THR A 56 -24.97 -6.00 13.08
CA THR A 56 -25.25 -5.86 11.64
C THR A 56 -23.96 -5.81 10.82
N ILE A 57 -22.98 -5.02 11.27
CA ILE A 57 -21.71 -4.89 10.55
C ILE A 57 -20.91 -6.19 10.59
N ARG A 58 -20.89 -6.94 11.71
CA ARG A 58 -20.24 -8.25 11.77
C ARG A 58 -20.89 -9.25 10.80
N GLU A 59 -22.22 -9.30 10.80
CA GLU A 59 -22.98 -10.17 9.89
C GLU A 59 -22.73 -9.79 8.42
N GLN A 60 -22.76 -8.51 8.10
CA GLN A 60 -22.48 -8.03 6.75
C GLN A 60 -21.05 -8.28 6.33
N LEU A 61 -20.06 -8.03 7.19
CA LEU A 61 -18.65 -8.29 6.89
C LEU A 61 -18.39 -9.77 6.57
N SER A 62 -19.02 -10.67 7.33
CA SER A 62 -18.89 -12.12 7.08
C SER A 62 -19.56 -12.59 5.79
N ALA A 63 -20.53 -11.81 5.29
CA ALA A 63 -21.27 -12.11 4.07
C ALA A 63 -20.70 -11.44 2.81
N ILE A 64 -19.75 -10.51 2.95
CA ILE A 64 -19.07 -9.88 1.79
C ILE A 64 -18.20 -10.92 1.08
N VAL A 65 -18.27 -10.93 -0.24
CA VAL A 65 -17.39 -11.76 -1.08
C VAL A 65 -15.92 -11.46 -0.73
N PRO A 66 -15.11 -12.46 -0.41
CA PRO A 66 -13.68 -12.25 -0.15
C PRO A 66 -12.93 -11.91 -1.42
N THR A 67 -11.71 -11.39 -1.27
CA THR A 67 -10.77 -11.21 -2.39
C THR A 67 -10.53 -12.55 -3.08
N GLN A 68 -10.61 -12.57 -4.41
CA GLN A 68 -10.51 -13.77 -5.24
C GLN A 68 -9.32 -13.69 -6.19
N LEU A 69 -8.81 -14.86 -6.59
CA LEU A 69 -7.78 -15.01 -7.61
C LEU A 69 -8.40 -15.51 -8.91
N GLY A 70 -7.92 -14.98 -10.03
CA GLY A 70 -8.21 -15.50 -11.37
C GLY A 70 -7.46 -16.79 -11.68
N SER A 71 -7.73 -17.40 -12.82
CA SER A 71 -7.08 -18.63 -13.29
C SER A 71 -5.57 -18.47 -13.51
N ASP A 72 -5.12 -17.25 -13.79
CA ASP A 72 -3.72 -16.85 -13.90
C ASP A 72 -3.05 -16.55 -12.55
N GLY A 73 -3.81 -16.59 -11.47
CA GLY A 73 -3.38 -16.34 -10.10
C GLY A 73 -3.23 -14.85 -9.74
N ARG A 74 -3.70 -13.93 -10.56
CA ARG A 74 -3.81 -12.50 -10.21
C ARG A 74 -5.04 -12.24 -9.34
N ILE A 75 -5.05 -11.11 -8.63
CA ILE A 75 -6.25 -10.63 -7.95
C ILE A 75 -7.29 -10.26 -9.02
N LEU A 76 -8.52 -10.80 -8.89
CA LEU A 76 -9.62 -10.42 -9.76
C LEU A 76 -10.01 -8.95 -9.56
N GLU A 77 -10.19 -8.22 -10.63
CA GLU A 77 -10.62 -6.82 -10.60
C GLU A 77 -12.13 -6.68 -10.55
N TRP A 78 -12.84 -7.57 -11.23
CA TRP A 78 -14.30 -7.62 -11.31
C TRP A 78 -14.87 -8.89 -10.67
N ASN A 79 -16.19 -9.03 -10.73
CA ASN A 79 -16.93 -10.16 -10.14
C ASN A 79 -16.59 -11.54 -10.74
N GLU A 80 -15.91 -11.55 -11.83
CA GLU A 80 -15.45 -12.74 -12.55
C GLU A 80 -14.24 -12.42 -13.41
N GLU A 81 -13.67 -13.42 -14.04
CA GLU A 81 -12.55 -13.28 -14.95
C GLU A 81 -13.03 -12.70 -16.28
N LEU A 82 -12.82 -11.41 -16.47
CA LEU A 82 -13.20 -10.66 -17.67
C LEU A 82 -11.94 -10.19 -18.42
N PRO A 83 -11.94 -10.16 -19.75
CA PRO A 83 -10.81 -9.64 -20.50
C PRO A 83 -10.67 -8.13 -20.27
N GLU A 84 -9.48 -7.69 -19.86
CA GLU A 84 -9.20 -6.29 -19.61
C GLU A 84 -9.10 -5.49 -20.91
N ALA A 85 -9.68 -4.29 -20.95
CA ALA A 85 -9.52 -3.38 -22.09
C ALA A 85 -8.09 -2.80 -22.12
N GLU A 86 -7.48 -2.57 -20.96
CA GLU A 86 -6.10 -2.06 -20.81
C GLU A 86 -5.37 -2.86 -19.73
N VAL A 87 -4.59 -3.85 -20.14
CA VAL A 87 -3.88 -4.77 -19.22
C VAL A 87 -2.83 -4.04 -18.37
N GLU A 88 -2.11 -3.07 -18.95
CA GLU A 88 -1.11 -2.24 -18.26
C GLU A 88 -1.70 -0.92 -17.72
N HIS A 89 -2.99 -0.95 -17.35
CA HIS A 89 -3.67 0.23 -16.83
C HIS A 89 -2.94 0.85 -15.64
N ARG A 90 -2.87 2.19 -15.62
CA ARG A 90 -2.15 2.96 -14.59
C ARG A 90 -2.73 2.84 -13.19
N HIS A 91 -4.02 2.47 -13.03
CA HIS A 91 -4.66 2.25 -11.73
C HIS A 91 -4.43 0.83 -11.19
N LEU A 92 -4.33 0.75 -9.86
CA LEU A 92 -4.16 -0.48 -9.08
C LEU A 92 -5.35 -0.69 -8.12
N SER A 93 -6.53 -0.26 -8.52
CA SER A 93 -7.71 -0.14 -7.66
C SER A 93 -8.11 -1.48 -7.02
N HIS A 94 -8.01 -2.59 -7.75
CA HIS A 94 -8.27 -3.94 -7.25
C HIS A 94 -7.27 -4.42 -6.19
N LEU A 95 -6.15 -3.72 -6.00
CA LEU A 95 -5.16 -4.03 -4.98
C LEU A 95 -5.36 -3.21 -3.69
N TYR A 96 -6.51 -2.52 -3.52
CA TYR A 96 -6.80 -1.72 -2.34
C TYR A 96 -6.68 -2.51 -1.03
N GLU A 97 -7.11 -3.77 -1.00
CA GLU A 97 -7.03 -4.62 0.19
C GLU A 97 -5.59 -4.83 0.69
N PHE A 98 -4.60 -4.72 -0.22
CA PHE A 98 -3.18 -4.76 0.09
C PHE A 98 -2.64 -3.39 0.52
N HIS A 99 -2.89 -2.34 -0.28
CA HIS A 99 -2.53 -0.95 0.04
C HIS A 99 -3.52 0.03 -0.61
N PRO A 100 -4.10 0.97 0.14
CA PRO A 100 -3.84 1.37 1.54
C PRO A 100 -4.48 0.46 2.59
N GLY A 101 -5.28 -0.51 2.21
CA GLY A 101 -5.84 -1.51 3.10
C GLY A 101 -4.76 -2.32 3.85
N ARG A 102 -5.21 -3.29 4.63
CA ARG A 102 -4.32 -4.14 5.45
C ARG A 102 -4.81 -5.58 5.57
N GLY A 103 -5.71 -5.99 4.67
CA GLY A 103 -6.28 -7.33 4.67
C GLY A 103 -5.38 -8.36 4.01
N ILE A 104 -4.57 -7.96 3.01
CA ILE A 104 -3.56 -8.82 2.39
C ILE A 104 -2.21 -8.55 3.04
N THR A 105 -1.59 -9.56 3.61
CA THR A 105 -0.32 -9.49 4.34
C THR A 105 0.47 -10.78 4.17
N ARG A 106 1.64 -10.89 4.80
CA ARG A 106 2.42 -12.14 4.88
C ARG A 106 1.64 -13.32 5.50
N LYS A 107 0.50 -13.05 6.17
CA LYS A 107 -0.38 -14.09 6.72
C LYS A 107 -1.36 -14.66 5.68
N THR A 108 -1.43 -14.05 4.51
CA THR A 108 -2.24 -14.47 3.36
C THR A 108 -1.35 -14.68 2.14
N PRO A 109 -0.42 -15.66 2.15
CA PRO A 109 0.66 -15.77 1.16
C PRO A 109 0.15 -15.95 -0.26
N GLU A 110 -0.93 -16.68 -0.49
CA GLU A 110 -1.52 -16.89 -1.81
C GLU A 110 -2.04 -15.57 -2.41
N LEU A 111 -2.76 -14.76 -1.62
CA LEU A 111 -3.21 -13.44 -2.06
C LEU A 111 -2.05 -12.48 -2.26
N LEU A 112 -1.01 -12.57 -1.44
CA LEU A 112 0.20 -11.76 -1.58
C LEU A 112 0.92 -12.08 -2.89
N GLU A 113 1.02 -13.36 -3.27
CA GLU A 113 1.54 -13.79 -4.57
C GLU A 113 0.67 -13.25 -5.71
N GLY A 114 -0.67 -13.27 -5.54
CA GLY A 114 -1.62 -12.71 -6.50
C GLY A 114 -1.42 -11.20 -6.70
N VAL A 115 -1.15 -10.46 -5.63
CA VAL A 115 -0.78 -9.04 -5.71
C VAL A 115 0.50 -8.85 -6.51
N GLN A 116 1.53 -9.65 -6.25
CA GLN A 116 2.80 -9.57 -6.99
C GLN A 116 2.60 -9.82 -8.49
N LYS A 117 1.84 -10.86 -8.85
CA LYS A 117 1.51 -11.15 -10.25
C LYS A 117 0.75 -10.00 -10.90
N SER A 118 -0.23 -9.42 -10.20
CA SER A 118 -0.98 -8.26 -10.70
C SER A 118 -0.06 -7.05 -10.94
N LEU A 119 0.85 -6.75 -10.00
CA LEU A 119 1.82 -5.65 -10.14
C LEU A 119 2.75 -5.84 -11.34
N LEU A 120 3.25 -7.06 -11.55
CA LEU A 120 4.13 -7.39 -12.67
C LEU A 120 3.43 -7.21 -14.01
N VAL A 121 2.17 -7.60 -14.10
CA VAL A 121 1.35 -7.44 -15.34
C VAL A 121 1.00 -5.97 -15.58
N ARG A 122 0.70 -5.17 -14.53
CA ARG A 122 0.49 -3.72 -14.65
C ARG A 122 1.76 -2.97 -15.08
N GLY A 123 2.92 -3.61 -15.01
CA GLY A 123 4.18 -3.03 -15.44
C GLY A 123 4.67 -1.87 -14.58
N ASP A 124 5.74 -1.25 -15.02
CA ASP A 124 6.44 -0.21 -14.26
C ASP A 124 6.11 1.23 -14.72
N GLU A 125 5.54 1.37 -15.90
CA GLU A 125 5.18 2.68 -16.46
C GLU A 125 3.89 3.24 -15.83
N GLY A 126 3.69 4.55 -15.96
CA GLY A 126 2.48 5.21 -15.52
C GLY A 126 2.65 6.72 -15.36
N THR A 127 1.60 7.35 -14.91
CA THR A 127 1.57 8.77 -14.53
C THR A 127 2.33 8.98 -13.20
N GLY A 128 2.67 10.22 -12.85
CA GLY A 128 3.45 10.48 -11.63
C GLY A 128 2.79 9.92 -10.35
N TRP A 129 1.48 10.10 -10.17
CA TRP A 129 0.79 9.52 -9.00
C TRP A 129 0.72 7.98 -9.06
N SER A 130 0.65 7.39 -10.25
CA SER A 130 0.68 5.94 -10.42
C SER A 130 2.04 5.36 -10.02
N LEU A 131 3.14 6.00 -10.43
CA LEU A 131 4.49 5.65 -9.99
C LEU A 131 4.63 5.73 -8.47
N ALA A 132 4.11 6.80 -7.85
CA ALA A 132 4.10 6.95 -6.40
C ALA A 132 3.31 5.81 -5.72
N TRP A 133 2.16 5.41 -6.28
CA TRP A 133 1.39 4.27 -5.77
C TRP A 133 2.15 2.95 -5.93
N LYS A 134 2.82 2.74 -7.07
CA LYS A 134 3.67 1.55 -7.29
C LYS A 134 4.85 1.48 -6.32
N ILE A 135 5.45 2.63 -5.93
CA ILE A 135 6.46 2.66 -4.87
C ILE A 135 5.88 2.10 -3.56
N LEU A 136 4.68 2.56 -3.15
CA LEU A 136 3.99 2.08 -1.95
C LEU A 136 3.70 0.58 -2.01
N MET A 137 3.24 0.07 -3.16
CA MET A 137 2.97 -1.35 -3.36
C MET A 137 4.24 -2.19 -3.23
N TRP A 138 5.32 -1.84 -3.93
CA TRP A 138 6.58 -2.58 -3.85
C TRP A 138 7.25 -2.45 -2.48
N ALA A 139 7.08 -1.30 -1.80
CA ALA A 139 7.49 -1.17 -0.40
C ALA A 139 6.74 -2.15 0.51
N ARG A 140 5.42 -2.30 0.33
CA ARG A 140 4.60 -3.29 1.07
C ARG A 140 4.94 -4.73 0.73
N MET A 141 5.39 -5.01 -0.50
CA MET A 141 5.95 -6.30 -0.90
C MET A 141 7.31 -6.59 -0.26
N GLU A 142 7.90 -5.63 0.43
CA GLU A 142 9.27 -5.66 0.97
C GLU A 142 10.35 -5.83 -0.14
N ASP A 143 10.01 -5.48 -1.38
CA ASP A 143 10.95 -5.48 -2.52
C ASP A 143 11.59 -4.09 -2.67
N GLY A 144 12.69 -3.87 -1.93
CA GLY A 144 13.43 -2.60 -1.97
C GLY A 144 14.15 -2.35 -3.29
N ALA A 145 14.46 -3.38 -4.06
CA ALA A 145 15.09 -3.21 -5.37
C ALA A 145 14.08 -2.66 -6.38
N HIS A 146 12.88 -3.22 -6.41
CA HIS A 146 11.81 -2.78 -7.31
C HIS A 146 11.25 -1.41 -6.89
N ALA A 147 11.02 -1.21 -5.58
CA ALA A 147 10.61 0.10 -5.07
C ALA A 147 11.62 1.21 -5.46
N ALA A 148 12.92 0.94 -5.34
CA ALA A 148 13.96 1.90 -5.74
C ALA A 148 14.02 2.14 -7.26
N LYS A 149 13.66 1.16 -8.10
CA LYS A 149 13.49 1.35 -9.53
C LYS A 149 12.36 2.35 -9.82
N GLN A 150 11.22 2.21 -9.15
CA GLN A 150 10.09 3.14 -9.27
C GLN A 150 10.45 4.54 -8.75
N VAL A 151 11.23 4.64 -7.65
CA VAL A 151 11.76 5.92 -7.15
C VAL A 151 12.61 6.61 -8.22
N ALA A 152 13.52 5.87 -8.86
CA ALA A 152 14.37 6.43 -9.91
C ALA A 152 13.56 6.90 -11.13
N GLN A 153 12.51 6.18 -11.48
CA GLN A 153 11.60 6.55 -12.57
C GLN A 153 10.77 7.80 -12.22
N MET A 154 10.23 7.86 -11.00
CA MET A 154 9.50 9.04 -10.51
C MET A 154 10.35 10.31 -10.50
N LEU A 155 11.67 10.20 -10.33
CA LEU A 155 12.59 11.34 -10.33
C LEU A 155 13.09 11.75 -11.73
N GLN A 156 12.57 11.15 -12.80
CA GLN A 156 12.86 11.61 -14.16
C GLN A 156 12.24 13.00 -14.40
N VAL A 157 13.07 13.93 -14.87
CA VAL A 157 12.60 15.29 -15.21
C VAL A 157 11.83 15.25 -16.53
N ARG A 158 10.64 15.80 -16.52
CA ARG A 158 9.73 15.87 -17.68
C ARG A 158 9.61 17.29 -18.23
N ASP A 159 9.35 17.37 -19.53
CA ASP A 159 9.05 18.64 -20.18
C ASP A 159 7.70 19.19 -19.66
N PRO A 160 7.67 20.42 -19.11
CA PRO A 160 6.44 21.04 -18.62
C PRO A 160 5.44 21.39 -19.74
N PHE A 161 5.88 21.39 -21.00
CA PHE A 161 5.05 21.64 -22.18
C PHE A 161 4.65 20.37 -22.94
N ALA A 162 5.04 19.19 -22.43
CA ALA A 162 4.63 17.95 -23.03
C ALA A 162 3.10 17.77 -23.00
N GLU A 163 2.55 17.15 -24.03
CA GLU A 163 1.13 16.78 -24.07
C GLU A 163 0.80 15.84 -22.92
N MET A 164 -0.47 15.82 -22.50
CA MET A 164 -0.97 14.91 -21.49
C MET A 164 -0.78 13.47 -21.95
N SER A 165 -0.17 12.65 -21.09
CA SER A 165 0.07 11.24 -21.34
C SER A 165 -0.32 10.40 -20.12
N VAL A 166 -0.83 9.21 -20.34
CA VAL A 166 -1.10 8.22 -19.29
C VAL A 166 0.14 7.42 -18.90
N GLN A 167 1.27 7.67 -19.57
CA GLN A 167 2.59 7.11 -19.31
C GLN A 167 3.63 8.23 -19.21
N GLY A 168 4.85 7.87 -18.80
CA GLY A 168 5.93 8.84 -18.73
C GLY A 168 5.81 9.84 -17.57
N GLY A 169 5.23 9.42 -16.47
CA GLY A 169 5.22 10.20 -15.22
C GLY A 169 6.63 10.50 -14.70
N GLY A 170 6.74 11.49 -13.82
CA GLY A 170 7.99 11.93 -13.24
C GLY A 170 7.83 13.24 -12.48
N VAL A 171 8.83 14.12 -12.55
CA VAL A 171 8.79 15.45 -11.95
C VAL A 171 9.11 16.54 -12.98
N TYR A 172 8.53 17.70 -12.79
CA TYR A 172 8.94 18.90 -13.52
C TYR A 172 10.23 19.51 -12.92
N PRO A 173 10.89 20.46 -13.60
CA PRO A 173 12.11 21.11 -13.08
C PRO A 173 11.97 21.74 -11.71
N ASN A 174 10.75 22.10 -11.30
CA ASN A 174 10.43 22.64 -9.97
C ASN A 174 10.10 21.54 -8.94
N LEU A 175 10.33 20.26 -9.27
CA LEU A 175 10.05 19.06 -8.48
C LEU A 175 8.57 18.76 -8.24
N PHE A 176 7.66 19.46 -8.89
CA PHE A 176 6.25 19.07 -8.89
C PHE A 176 6.03 17.82 -9.71
N CYS A 177 5.15 16.96 -9.21
CA CYS A 177 4.79 15.72 -9.90
C CYS A 177 4.25 16.00 -11.30
N ALA A 178 4.82 15.32 -12.28
CA ALA A 178 4.33 15.33 -13.65
C ALA A 178 3.44 14.12 -13.89
N HIS A 179 2.16 14.47 -14.15
CA HIS A 179 1.24 13.48 -14.72
C HIS A 179 1.61 13.24 -16.19
N PRO A 180 1.75 14.25 -17.16
CA PRO A 180 1.31 15.64 -17.19
C PRO A 180 -0.22 15.81 -17.25
N PRO A 181 -0.84 16.91 -16.70
CA PRO A 181 -0.24 18.05 -15.98
C PRO A 181 0.11 17.75 -14.52
N PHE A 182 0.51 18.77 -13.75
CA PHE A 182 0.80 18.62 -12.32
C PHE A 182 -0.39 18.08 -11.52
N GLN A 183 -0.09 17.11 -10.64
CA GLN A 183 -1.03 16.57 -9.65
C GLN A 183 -0.29 16.34 -8.32
N ILE A 184 -0.75 17.00 -7.25
CA ILE A 184 -0.08 17.01 -5.93
C ILE A 184 -0.04 15.64 -5.27
N ASP A 185 -0.99 14.78 -5.55
CA ASP A 185 -1.09 13.42 -5.02
C ASP A 185 0.16 12.58 -5.32
N GLY A 186 0.80 12.78 -6.48
CA GLY A 186 2.07 12.13 -6.79
C GLY A 186 3.22 12.58 -5.87
N ASN A 187 3.31 13.87 -5.51
CA ASN A 187 4.30 14.36 -4.55
C ASN A 187 4.09 13.80 -3.15
N LEU A 188 2.84 13.81 -2.68
CA LEU A 188 2.50 13.29 -1.35
C LEU A 188 2.67 11.77 -1.30
N GLY A 189 2.22 11.06 -2.34
CA GLY A 189 2.39 9.61 -2.48
C GLY A 189 3.85 9.18 -2.56
N PHE A 190 4.70 9.94 -3.26
CA PHE A 190 6.14 9.69 -3.30
C PHE A 190 6.77 9.75 -1.91
N THR A 191 6.46 10.80 -1.14
CA THR A 191 6.96 10.95 0.23
C THR A 191 6.49 9.80 1.13
N ALA A 192 5.21 9.43 1.03
CA ALA A 192 4.66 8.28 1.75
C ALA A 192 5.33 6.97 1.32
N GLY A 193 5.62 6.78 0.03
CA GLY A 193 6.34 5.63 -0.50
C GLY A 193 7.74 5.47 0.09
N ILE A 194 8.51 6.54 0.16
CA ILE A 194 9.83 6.54 0.82
C ILE A 194 9.68 6.18 2.31
N ALA A 195 8.68 6.72 3.01
CA ALA A 195 8.43 6.38 4.41
C ALA A 195 8.10 4.88 4.58
N GLU A 196 7.24 4.30 3.72
CA GLU A 196 6.90 2.86 3.72
C GLU A 196 8.11 1.97 3.39
N MET A 197 9.06 2.42 2.58
CA MET A 197 10.32 1.69 2.34
C MET A 197 11.18 1.60 3.60
N LEU A 198 11.06 2.55 4.52
CA LEU A 198 11.90 2.67 5.72
C LEU A 198 11.23 2.16 6.99
N LEU A 199 9.90 2.32 7.10
CA LEU A 199 9.13 1.93 8.28
C LEU A 199 7.72 1.51 7.91
N GLN A 200 7.31 0.32 8.35
CA GLN A 200 5.91 -0.13 8.25
C GLN A 200 5.36 -0.50 9.63
N SER A 201 4.05 -0.29 9.82
CA SER A 201 3.36 -0.62 11.08
C SER A 201 1.92 -1.10 10.87
N HIS A 202 1.55 -1.49 9.65
CA HIS A 202 0.18 -1.87 9.29
C HIS A 202 -0.20 -3.31 9.68
N GLY A 203 0.80 -4.20 9.82
CA GLY A 203 0.60 -5.65 10.06
C GLY A 203 0.57 -6.06 11.54
N GLY A 204 0.44 -5.11 12.49
CA GLY A 204 0.49 -5.39 13.93
C GLY A 204 1.91 -5.55 14.48
N GLU A 205 2.91 -5.15 13.72
CA GLU A 205 4.31 -5.07 14.12
C GLU A 205 4.97 -3.84 13.48
N LEU A 206 6.06 -3.36 14.07
CA LEU A 206 6.94 -2.39 13.45
C LEU A 206 7.96 -3.13 12.60
N VAL A 207 8.03 -2.78 11.33
CA VAL A 207 9.04 -3.32 10.42
C VAL A 207 10.01 -2.22 10.05
N ILE A 208 11.25 -2.39 10.48
CA ILE A 208 12.33 -1.43 10.26
C ILE A 208 13.08 -1.81 8.98
N LEU A 209 13.21 -0.85 8.05
CA LEU A 209 13.87 -1.02 6.75
C LEU A 209 13.31 -2.19 5.92
N PRO A 210 11.96 -2.35 5.80
CA PRO A 210 11.37 -3.48 5.07
C PRO A 210 11.79 -3.53 3.61
N ALA A 211 11.92 -2.37 2.97
CA ALA A 211 12.17 -2.25 1.53
C ALA A 211 13.26 -1.23 1.20
N VAL A 212 14.29 -1.12 2.04
CA VAL A 212 15.42 -0.25 1.73
C VAL A 212 16.15 -0.74 0.48
N SER A 213 16.49 0.19 -0.42
CA SER A 213 17.22 -0.15 -1.65
C SER A 213 18.54 -0.84 -1.34
N PRO A 214 18.88 -1.93 -2.03
CA PRO A 214 20.23 -2.53 -1.94
C PRO A 214 21.37 -1.57 -2.27
N LYS A 215 21.09 -0.49 -3.00
CA LYS A 215 22.06 0.56 -3.34
C LYS A 215 22.23 1.61 -2.23
N TRP A 216 21.30 1.73 -1.31
CA TRP A 216 21.35 2.69 -0.19
C TRP A 216 22.15 2.08 0.98
N LYS A 217 23.47 2.00 0.80
CA LYS A 217 24.36 1.32 1.75
C LYS A 217 24.43 1.97 3.13
N ARG A 218 24.11 3.27 3.23
CA ARG A 218 24.04 4.03 4.48
C ARG A 218 22.94 5.07 4.41
N GLY A 219 22.37 5.38 5.55
CA GLY A 219 21.36 6.43 5.65
C GLY A 219 20.88 6.60 7.08
N SER A 220 20.07 7.63 7.27
CA SER A 220 19.37 7.85 8.52
C SER A 220 18.07 8.62 8.29
N VAL A 221 17.11 8.38 9.15
CA VAL A 221 15.85 9.13 9.22
C VAL A 221 15.45 9.28 10.68
N GLN A 222 14.86 10.42 11.03
CA GLN A 222 14.42 10.71 12.38
C GLN A 222 12.96 11.16 12.39
N GLY A 223 12.24 10.83 13.45
CA GLY A 223 10.89 11.32 13.68
C GLY A 223 9.80 10.64 12.86
N LEU A 224 10.04 9.48 12.27
CA LEU A 224 8.95 8.70 11.65
C LEU A 224 7.94 8.29 12.72
N ILE A 225 6.65 8.39 12.40
CA ILE A 225 5.59 8.04 13.33
C ILE A 225 4.93 6.73 12.89
N ALA A 226 5.02 5.73 13.74
CA ALA A 226 4.32 4.46 13.57
C ALA A 226 2.98 4.44 14.32
N ARG A 227 2.11 3.47 13.98
CA ARG A 227 0.88 3.19 14.73
C ARG A 227 1.20 2.93 16.20
N GLY A 228 0.28 3.33 17.10
CA GLY A 228 0.51 3.30 18.54
C GLY A 228 1.24 4.54 19.07
N ALA A 229 1.32 5.63 18.27
CA ALA A 229 1.99 6.88 18.60
C ALA A 229 3.47 6.67 19.01
N ILE A 230 4.17 5.84 18.25
CA ILE A 230 5.58 5.51 18.46
C ILE A 230 6.42 6.32 17.46
N THR A 231 7.32 7.14 17.98
CA THR A 231 8.34 7.82 17.18
C THR A 231 9.53 6.89 16.96
N VAL A 232 9.99 6.81 15.72
CA VAL A 232 11.05 5.90 15.29
C VAL A 232 12.16 6.69 14.61
N ASP A 233 13.39 6.53 15.11
CA ASP A 233 14.61 7.02 14.48
C ASP A 233 15.41 5.81 13.99
N ILE A 234 15.92 5.87 12.76
CA ILE A 234 16.64 4.77 12.14
C ILE A 234 17.95 5.29 11.57
N ALA A 235 19.04 4.56 11.75
CA ALA A 235 20.30 4.77 11.06
C ALA A 235 20.87 3.41 10.62
N TRP A 236 21.42 3.35 9.42
CA TRP A 236 22.01 2.11 8.93
C TRP A 236 23.30 2.36 8.15
N GLU A 237 24.21 1.38 8.20
CA GLU A 237 25.41 1.29 7.39
C GLU A 237 25.71 -0.18 7.10
N GLY A 238 25.59 -0.58 5.84
CA GLY A 238 25.63 -1.99 5.45
C GLY A 238 24.51 -2.79 6.12
N GLU A 239 24.89 -3.83 6.86
CA GLU A 239 23.95 -4.66 7.63
C GLU A 239 23.73 -4.16 9.05
N CYS A 240 24.51 -3.19 9.51
CA CYS A 240 24.35 -2.60 10.84
C CYS A 240 23.16 -1.63 10.83
N VAL A 241 22.16 -1.91 11.64
CA VAL A 241 20.96 -1.08 11.80
C VAL A 241 20.86 -0.66 13.26
N ASN A 242 20.79 0.64 13.48
CA ASN A 242 20.46 1.22 14.78
C ASN A 242 19.06 1.82 14.71
N CYS A 243 18.20 1.43 15.63
CA CYS A 243 16.84 1.93 15.73
C CYS A 243 16.54 2.40 17.15
N TRP A 244 15.86 3.53 17.27
CA TRP A 244 15.39 4.05 18.56
C TRP A 244 13.88 4.25 18.48
N LEU A 245 13.21 3.81 19.54
CA LEU A 245 11.76 3.86 19.67
C LEU A 245 11.41 4.73 20.88
N THR A 246 10.44 5.64 20.68
CA THR A 246 9.89 6.46 21.77
C THR A 246 8.38 6.41 21.68
N SER A 247 7.72 5.86 22.70
CA SER A 247 6.26 5.76 22.76
C SER A 247 5.66 6.87 23.61
N LYS A 248 4.45 7.32 23.26
CA LYS A 248 3.67 8.24 24.09
C LYS A 248 2.93 7.55 25.23
N THR A 249 2.80 6.23 25.20
CA THR A 249 2.09 5.41 26.20
C THR A 249 2.91 4.18 26.56
N ASP A 250 2.67 3.61 27.73
CA ASP A 250 3.22 2.31 28.10
C ASP A 250 2.57 1.23 27.22
N GLN A 251 3.36 0.50 26.44
CA GLN A 251 2.87 -0.55 25.56
C GLN A 251 3.93 -1.57 25.18
N GLU A 252 3.48 -2.77 24.87
CA GLU A 252 4.29 -3.78 24.20
C GLU A 252 4.15 -3.63 22.69
N VAL A 253 5.26 -3.76 21.98
CA VAL A 253 5.29 -3.69 20.52
C VAL A 253 6.18 -4.79 19.95
N ARG A 254 5.72 -5.43 18.89
CA ARG A 254 6.55 -6.35 18.13
C ARG A 254 7.35 -5.56 17.11
N VAL A 255 8.65 -5.83 17.06
CA VAL A 255 9.59 -5.13 16.17
C VAL A 255 10.41 -6.14 15.38
N ARG A 256 10.53 -5.90 14.11
CA ARG A 256 11.34 -6.68 13.16
C ARG A 256 12.24 -5.75 12.36
N VAL A 257 13.46 -6.15 12.13
CA VAL A 257 14.40 -5.44 11.23
C VAL A 257 14.54 -6.25 9.95
N LYS A 258 14.23 -5.65 8.81
CA LYS A 258 14.26 -6.33 7.49
C LYS A 258 13.51 -7.67 7.55
N MET A 259 14.14 -8.76 7.11
CA MET A 259 13.60 -10.13 7.08
C MET A 259 13.89 -10.95 8.36
N GLN A 260 14.41 -10.32 9.43
CA GLN A 260 14.69 -11.03 10.68
C GLN A 260 13.40 -11.43 11.42
N GLU A 261 13.54 -12.24 12.46
CA GLU A 261 12.40 -12.58 13.32
C GLU A 261 11.95 -11.40 14.18
N SER A 262 10.63 -11.32 14.43
CA SER A 262 10.05 -10.31 15.28
C SER A 262 10.37 -10.56 16.75
N ARG A 263 10.74 -9.50 17.47
CA ARG A 263 10.91 -9.53 18.93
C ARG A 263 9.93 -8.56 19.59
N THR A 264 9.43 -8.93 20.77
CA THR A 264 8.57 -8.06 21.58
C THR A 264 9.43 -7.16 22.48
N VAL A 265 9.10 -5.88 22.49
CA VAL A 265 9.76 -4.86 23.32
C VAL A 265 8.69 -4.10 24.11
N PHE A 266 8.91 -3.94 25.40
CA PHE A 266 8.11 -3.05 26.25
C PHE A 266 8.64 -1.61 26.13
N LEU A 267 7.79 -0.69 25.73
CA LEU A 267 8.08 0.74 25.65
C LEU A 267 7.39 1.46 26.82
N LYS A 268 8.17 2.06 27.69
CA LYS A 268 7.65 2.95 28.73
C LYS A 268 7.46 4.36 28.16
N ALA A 269 6.33 4.98 28.46
CA ALA A 269 5.98 6.31 27.98
C ALA A 269 7.09 7.34 28.18
N GLY A 270 7.45 8.04 27.12
CA GLY A 270 8.49 9.09 27.09
C GLY A 270 9.93 8.57 27.07
N ASN A 271 10.18 7.29 27.34
CA ASN A 271 11.53 6.74 27.30
C ASN A 271 11.95 6.41 25.85
N ARG A 272 13.18 6.78 25.51
CA ARG A 272 13.82 6.39 24.24
C ARG A 272 14.57 5.08 24.44
N VAL A 273 14.13 4.05 23.75
CA VAL A 273 14.69 2.69 23.82
C VAL A 273 15.44 2.39 22.52
N LYS A 274 16.70 1.94 22.65
CA LYS A 274 17.44 1.41 21.50
C LYS A 274 17.01 -0.03 21.25
N PHE A 275 16.68 -0.33 20.02
CA PHE A 275 16.39 -1.69 19.56
C PHE A 275 17.61 -2.18 18.76
N GLU A 276 18.14 -3.33 19.17
CA GLU A 276 19.33 -3.98 18.60
C GLU A 276 19.01 -5.33 17.96
#